data_ae62b433ee73a01775a3e35581f9e22a
#
_entry.id   ae62b433ee73a01775a3e35581f9e22a
#
_cell.length_a   1.000
_cell.length_b   1.000
_cell.length_c   1.000
_cell.angle_alpha   90.00
_cell.angle_beta   90.00
_cell.angle_gamma   90.00
#
_symmetry.space_group_name_H-M   'P 1'
#
loop_
_entity.id
_entity.type
_entity.pdbx_description
1 polymer ?
#
loop_
_entity_poly.entity_id
_entity_poly.type
_entity_poly.pdbx_seq_one_letter_code
_entity_poly.pdbx_strand_id
1 'polypeptide(L)'
;MCEVLASIIIAALSSIAVLLISERKAKAFSIVMTIIIAALLAKPILAGVQKPYYEKYVLPGLHQIGADLEFRVDSLSALFLAITGLIFIAVAWAASWEIEQRPRLYLALMFASEAALIGVFAAWNLFWFYLFWEFTLLPMFVHILYWGGERRVYAAYKFFVYTQVGGLMLLVAIVLGWLYGAHSFNFDAFASSLAVAPDWVKAAFAWLTLLSFFIKMPVPPFHTWLPAAHVEAPSPSSVILASLMLKMGGYAFIRITLGMASFILGGALPLIALWAALASVYAATVAIAQTDFKRVVAYTSITHMSMSTIGAAIWALGLQNASVMGFIGSVFEMISHSFVVGALFLLSGVIKHYCHTRQIPKIRGLAFVAPILSTIIMIAIFAGFGLPGTSGYPAELSLVASAAGMAKYNSLGTIVTALLLLTIATVTGYLVWDAQRMLFTRPPIEVKDVRFYHIGPILYLLAISIIIGVVPYLVMAPLHQALHQVHAWVIG
;
A
#
# COMPACT_ATOMS: atom_id res chain seq x y z
N MET A 1 -11.42 16.31 21.15
CA MET A 1 -11.30 14.87 20.93
C MET A 1 -11.91 14.48 19.58
N CYS A 2 -11.45 15.13 18.53
CA CYS A 2 -11.93 14.91 17.15
C CYS A 2 -10.72 14.90 16.21
N GLU A 3 -9.65 14.21 16.63
CA GLU A 3 -8.32 14.33 15.98
C GLU A 3 -8.29 13.69 14.60
N VAL A 4 -9.02 12.58 14.38
CA VAL A 4 -9.12 11.93 13.04
C VAL A 4 -9.91 12.84 12.09
N LEU A 5 -11.11 13.28 12.50
CA LEU A 5 -11.91 14.18 11.69
C LEU A 5 -11.18 15.52 11.44
N ALA A 6 -10.50 16.07 12.47
CA ALA A 6 -9.71 17.28 12.32
C ALA A 6 -8.58 17.09 11.29
N SER A 7 -7.88 15.95 11.30
CA SER A 7 -6.83 15.65 10.32
C SER A 7 -7.38 15.59 8.89
N ILE A 8 -8.53 14.97 8.68
CA ILE A 8 -9.22 14.92 7.38
C ILE A 8 -9.63 16.33 6.93
N ILE A 9 -10.24 17.11 7.82
CA ILE A 9 -10.67 18.49 7.50
C ILE A 9 -9.47 19.37 7.19
N ILE A 10 -8.38 19.30 7.97
CA ILE A 10 -7.18 20.10 7.75
C ILE A 10 -6.53 19.72 6.42
N ALA A 11 -6.46 18.44 6.07
CA ALA A 11 -5.97 18.00 4.76
C ALA A 11 -6.87 18.53 3.63
N ALA A 12 -8.20 18.45 3.77
CA ALA A 12 -9.15 18.98 2.80
C ALA A 12 -9.05 20.52 2.66
N LEU A 13 -8.93 21.25 3.77
CA LEU A 13 -8.73 22.70 3.76
C LEU A 13 -7.36 23.09 3.16
N SER A 14 -6.31 22.30 3.42
CA SER A 14 -4.99 22.48 2.82
C SER A 14 -5.02 22.30 1.30
N SER A 15 -5.87 21.39 0.79
CA SER A 15 -6.13 21.21 -0.64
C SER A 15 -6.67 22.50 -1.29
N ILE A 16 -7.52 23.24 -0.60
CA ILE A 16 -8.05 24.52 -1.09
C ILE A 16 -7.04 25.64 -0.87
N ALA A 17 -6.45 25.72 0.33
CA ALA A 17 -5.53 26.79 0.70
C ALA A 17 -4.29 26.86 -0.20
N VAL A 18 -3.75 25.72 -0.62
CA VAL A 18 -2.56 25.67 -1.49
C VAL A 18 -2.81 26.28 -2.87
N LEU A 19 -4.06 26.33 -3.33
CA LEU A 19 -4.44 26.99 -4.60
C LEU A 19 -4.38 28.52 -4.52
N LEU A 20 -4.56 29.09 -3.31
CA LEU A 20 -4.68 30.53 -3.06
C LEU A 20 -3.33 31.22 -2.83
N ILE A 21 -2.25 30.45 -2.62
CA ILE A 21 -0.92 30.98 -2.32
C ILE A 21 0.02 30.90 -3.55
N SER A 22 1.12 31.67 -3.52
CA SER A 22 2.10 31.64 -4.61
C SER A 22 2.81 30.28 -4.71
N GLU A 23 3.24 29.88 -5.90
CA GLU A 23 3.84 28.56 -6.15
C GLU A 23 5.04 28.26 -5.25
N ARG A 24 5.92 29.26 -5.02
CA ARG A 24 7.08 29.12 -4.14
C ARG A 24 6.65 28.82 -2.68
N LYS A 25 5.61 29.54 -2.20
CA LYS A 25 5.07 29.32 -0.84
C LYS A 25 4.29 28.00 -0.77
N ALA A 26 3.62 27.59 -1.84
CA ALA A 26 2.87 26.35 -1.91
C ALA A 26 3.75 25.11 -1.65
N LYS A 27 4.96 25.08 -2.17
CA LYS A 27 5.94 23.99 -1.95
C LYS A 27 6.36 23.89 -0.49
N ALA A 28 6.69 25.00 0.17
CA ALA A 28 7.02 25.00 1.59
C ALA A 28 5.79 24.71 2.47
N PHE A 29 4.65 25.30 2.14
CA PHE A 29 3.37 25.05 2.81
C PHE A 29 3.01 23.57 2.81
N SER A 30 3.19 22.87 1.69
CA SER A 30 2.85 21.45 1.60
C SER A 30 3.68 20.58 2.57
N ILE A 31 4.98 20.82 2.67
CA ILE A 31 5.85 20.09 3.61
C ILE A 31 5.42 20.35 5.07
N VAL A 32 5.17 21.62 5.41
CA VAL A 32 4.76 21.98 6.78
C VAL A 32 3.41 21.38 7.13
N MET A 33 2.43 21.45 6.21
CA MET A 33 1.09 20.94 6.49
C MET A 33 1.04 19.41 6.60
N THR A 34 1.81 18.66 5.79
CA THR A 34 1.91 17.21 5.95
C THR A 34 2.53 16.81 7.29
N ILE A 35 3.52 17.57 7.78
CA ILE A 35 4.08 17.36 9.12
C ILE A 35 3.03 17.64 10.21
N ILE A 36 2.26 18.72 10.08
CA ILE A 36 1.19 19.07 11.04
C ILE A 36 0.11 17.98 11.05
N ILE A 37 -0.34 17.50 9.88
CA ILE A 37 -1.33 16.42 9.77
C ILE A 37 -0.80 15.13 10.41
N ALA A 38 0.46 14.76 10.13
CA ALA A 38 1.09 13.60 10.76
C ALA A 38 1.18 13.73 12.29
N ALA A 39 1.48 14.93 12.79
CA ALA A 39 1.54 15.21 14.23
C ALA A 39 0.15 15.12 14.89
N LEU A 40 -0.90 15.59 14.21
CA LEU A 40 -2.29 15.45 14.70
C LEU A 40 -2.74 13.99 14.77
N LEU A 41 -2.32 13.16 13.82
CA LEU A 41 -2.58 11.72 13.83
C LEU A 41 -1.82 10.98 14.93
N ALA A 42 -0.74 11.53 15.48
CA ALA A 42 0.06 10.85 16.49
C ALA A 42 -0.76 10.45 17.74
N LYS A 43 -1.67 11.30 18.20
CA LYS A 43 -2.50 11.02 19.37
C LYS A 43 -3.46 9.85 19.15
N PRO A 44 -4.34 9.82 18.11
CA PRO A 44 -5.18 8.66 17.85
C PRO A 44 -4.39 7.39 17.54
N ILE A 45 -3.21 7.49 16.90
CA ILE A 45 -2.31 6.36 16.65
C ILE A 45 -1.81 5.76 17.97
N LEU A 46 -1.22 6.58 18.85
CA LEU A 46 -0.69 6.10 20.13
C LEU A 46 -1.79 5.56 21.05
N ALA A 47 -2.96 6.20 21.08
CA ALA A 47 -4.11 5.70 21.81
C ALA A 47 -4.60 4.37 21.24
N GLY A 48 -4.74 4.28 19.91
CA GLY A 48 -5.26 3.11 19.20
C GLY A 48 -4.40 1.85 19.35
N VAL A 49 -3.09 2.01 19.54
CA VAL A 49 -2.18 0.89 19.86
C VAL A 49 -2.48 0.31 21.25
N GLN A 50 -2.88 1.11 22.22
CA GLN A 50 -3.16 0.64 23.58
C GLN A 50 -4.62 0.17 23.73
N LYS A 51 -5.56 0.99 23.24
CA LYS A 51 -7.00 0.75 23.28
C LYS A 51 -7.64 1.42 22.06
N PRO A 52 -8.60 0.78 21.40
CA PRO A 52 -9.27 1.38 20.25
C PRO A 52 -9.79 2.79 20.56
N TYR A 53 -9.37 3.75 19.73
CA TYR A 53 -9.81 5.15 19.80
C TYR A 53 -11.03 5.33 18.91
N TYR A 54 -12.08 5.99 19.41
CA TYR A 54 -13.36 6.12 18.73
C TYR A 54 -13.80 7.57 18.56
N GLU A 55 -14.35 7.88 17.38
CA GLU A 55 -15.11 9.10 17.10
C GLU A 55 -16.40 8.72 16.38
N LYS A 56 -17.53 9.30 16.81
CA LYS A 56 -18.83 9.08 16.18
C LYS A 56 -19.57 10.39 16.03
N TYR A 57 -20.11 10.62 14.84
CA TYR A 57 -20.91 11.80 14.50
C TYR A 57 -22.22 11.34 13.86
N VAL A 58 -23.32 11.67 14.52
CA VAL A 58 -24.67 11.37 14.03
C VAL A 58 -25.05 12.43 13.00
N LEU A 59 -25.30 12.00 11.77
CA LEU A 59 -25.68 12.89 10.68
C LEU A 59 -27.18 12.73 10.40
N PRO A 60 -28.01 13.82 10.57
CA PRO A 60 -29.43 13.77 10.29
C PRO A 60 -29.71 13.24 8.88
N GLY A 61 -30.66 12.33 8.74
CA GLY A 61 -30.98 11.66 7.47
C GLY A 61 -30.13 10.43 7.15
N LEU A 62 -28.82 10.45 7.33
CA LEU A 62 -27.96 9.28 7.15
C LEU A 62 -28.05 8.29 8.31
N HIS A 63 -28.34 8.77 9.50
CA HIS A 63 -28.58 7.93 10.68
C HIS A 63 -29.70 6.91 10.46
N GLN A 64 -30.76 7.29 9.74
CA GLN A 64 -31.91 6.41 9.45
C GLN A 64 -31.55 5.17 8.65
N ILE A 65 -30.50 5.25 7.82
CA ILE A 65 -29.99 4.13 7.03
C ILE A 65 -28.76 3.47 7.69
N GLY A 66 -28.39 3.87 8.90
CA GLY A 66 -27.23 3.35 9.64
C GLY A 66 -25.88 3.82 9.09
N ALA A 67 -25.84 4.99 8.44
CA ALA A 67 -24.63 5.57 7.82
C ALA A 67 -24.07 6.74 8.65
N ASP A 68 -23.98 6.59 9.96
CA ASP A 68 -23.29 7.55 10.83
C ASP A 68 -21.81 7.64 10.46
N LEU A 69 -21.22 8.84 10.59
CA LEU A 69 -19.80 9.02 10.40
C LEU A 69 -19.04 8.50 11.62
N GLU A 70 -18.47 7.32 11.49
CA GLU A 70 -17.78 6.63 12.57
C GLU A 70 -16.33 6.36 12.17
N PHE A 71 -15.41 6.72 13.06
CA PHE A 71 -14.00 6.41 12.96
C PHE A 71 -13.55 5.55 14.14
N ARG A 72 -12.74 4.56 13.86
CA ARG A 72 -12.06 3.74 14.86
C ARG A 72 -10.60 3.57 14.47
N VAL A 73 -9.73 3.91 15.40
CA VAL A 73 -8.30 3.64 15.28
C VAL A 73 -7.96 2.55 16.28
N ASP A 74 -7.80 1.34 15.81
CA ASP A 74 -7.23 0.22 16.55
C ASP A 74 -5.76 0.00 16.11
N SER A 75 -5.09 -1.01 16.65
CA SER A 75 -3.67 -1.24 16.36
C SER A 75 -3.39 -1.45 14.86
N LEU A 76 -4.28 -2.07 14.09
CA LEU A 76 -4.13 -2.23 12.64
C LEU A 76 -4.28 -0.88 11.92
N SER A 77 -5.37 -0.15 12.19
CA SER A 77 -5.61 1.19 11.63
C SER A 77 -4.49 2.17 12.01
N ALA A 78 -4.00 2.10 13.26
CA ALA A 78 -2.90 2.95 13.75
C ALA A 78 -1.62 2.79 12.91
N LEU A 79 -1.25 1.57 12.53
CA LEU A 79 -0.09 1.31 11.68
C LEU A 79 -0.25 1.94 10.29
N PHE A 80 -1.42 1.77 9.64
CA PHE A 80 -1.66 2.35 8.31
C PHE A 80 -1.79 3.88 8.34
N LEU A 81 -2.34 4.47 9.40
CA LEU A 81 -2.36 5.92 9.59
C LEU A 81 -0.96 6.48 9.83
N ALA A 82 -0.11 5.77 10.60
CA ALA A 82 1.29 6.15 10.79
C ALA A 82 2.06 6.16 9.46
N ILE A 83 1.90 5.11 8.64
CA ILE A 83 2.50 5.06 7.31
C ILE A 83 1.98 6.22 6.44
N THR A 84 0.68 6.52 6.50
CA THR A 84 0.07 7.61 5.72
C THR A 84 0.75 8.93 6.04
N GLY A 85 0.83 9.32 7.31
CA GLY A 85 1.50 10.57 7.71
C GLY A 85 2.97 10.62 7.28
N LEU A 86 3.72 9.53 7.49
CA LEU A 86 5.15 9.48 7.15
C LEU A 86 5.38 9.54 5.62
N ILE A 87 4.59 8.86 4.83
CA ILE A 87 4.71 8.84 3.36
C ILE A 87 4.39 10.20 2.75
N PHE A 88 3.33 10.90 3.22
CA PHE A 88 2.98 12.20 2.66
C PHE A 88 4.04 13.28 2.90
N ILE A 89 4.82 13.20 3.99
CA ILE A 89 5.99 14.05 4.20
C ILE A 89 7.02 13.84 3.07
N ALA A 90 7.37 12.60 2.75
CA ALA A 90 8.29 12.29 1.67
C ALA A 90 7.74 12.71 0.29
N VAL A 91 6.45 12.51 0.06
CA VAL A 91 5.75 12.88 -1.18
C VAL A 91 5.75 14.39 -1.38
N ALA A 92 5.41 15.18 -0.34
CA ALA A 92 5.41 16.64 -0.41
C ALA A 92 6.82 17.19 -0.68
N TRP A 93 7.83 16.61 -0.03
CA TRP A 93 9.22 16.97 -0.28
C TRP A 93 9.65 16.64 -1.71
N ALA A 94 9.38 15.44 -2.20
CA ALA A 94 9.70 15.04 -3.56
C ALA A 94 8.94 15.88 -4.61
N ALA A 95 7.65 16.14 -4.41
CA ALA A 95 6.84 16.98 -5.29
C ALA A 95 7.37 18.42 -5.38
N SER A 96 8.00 18.92 -4.32
CA SER A 96 8.52 20.30 -4.28
C SER A 96 9.61 20.59 -5.31
N TRP A 97 10.35 19.57 -5.75
CA TRP A 97 11.39 19.71 -6.78
C TRP A 97 11.03 19.04 -8.11
N GLU A 98 10.27 17.93 -8.09
CA GLU A 98 9.97 17.20 -9.33
C GLU A 98 8.82 17.85 -10.12
N ILE A 99 7.86 18.49 -9.43
CA ILE A 99 6.68 19.07 -10.08
C ILE A 99 6.88 20.54 -10.39
N GLU A 100 7.14 20.85 -11.67
CA GLU A 100 7.35 22.21 -12.16
C GLU A 100 6.08 22.85 -12.74
N GLN A 101 5.27 22.06 -13.47
CA GLN A 101 4.06 22.54 -14.10
C GLN A 101 2.86 22.49 -13.15
N ARG A 102 2.22 23.65 -12.93
CA ARG A 102 1.02 23.81 -12.07
C ARG A 102 1.17 23.13 -10.70
N PRO A 103 2.24 23.39 -9.94
CA PRO A 103 2.53 22.70 -8.68
C PRO A 103 1.40 22.88 -7.65
N ARG A 104 0.70 24.00 -7.64
CA ARG A 104 -0.44 24.24 -6.74
C ARG A 104 -1.57 23.21 -6.94
N LEU A 105 -1.94 22.97 -8.20
CA LEU A 105 -2.99 21.99 -8.51
C LEU A 105 -2.55 20.55 -8.14
N TYR A 106 -1.29 20.20 -8.41
CA TYR A 106 -0.73 18.93 -8.00
C TYR A 106 -0.82 18.72 -6.49
N LEU A 107 -0.37 19.71 -5.72
CA LEU A 107 -0.36 19.67 -4.26
C LEU A 107 -1.78 19.68 -3.67
N ALA A 108 -2.73 20.36 -4.32
CA ALA A 108 -4.14 20.31 -3.93
C ALA A 108 -4.71 18.88 -4.02
N LEU A 109 -4.46 18.22 -5.15
CA LEU A 109 -4.88 16.83 -5.35
C LEU A 109 -4.13 15.86 -4.43
N MET A 110 -2.87 16.14 -4.09
CA MET A 110 -2.10 15.39 -3.10
C MET A 110 -2.78 15.44 -1.72
N PHE A 111 -3.16 16.63 -1.24
CA PHE A 111 -3.88 16.78 0.03
C PHE A 111 -5.27 16.15 0.00
N ALA A 112 -5.98 16.22 -1.13
CA ALA A 112 -7.25 15.51 -1.30
C ALA A 112 -7.07 14.00 -1.18
N SER A 113 -5.98 13.43 -1.75
CA SER A 113 -5.61 12.02 -1.57
C SER A 113 -5.27 11.69 -0.12
N GLU A 114 -4.57 12.58 0.59
CA GLU A 114 -4.22 12.41 2.01
C GLU A 114 -5.47 12.35 2.88
N ALA A 115 -6.40 13.29 2.70
CA ALA A 115 -7.68 13.31 3.41
C ALA A 115 -8.48 12.01 3.20
N ALA A 116 -8.58 11.55 1.94
CA ALA A 116 -9.29 10.33 1.60
C ALA A 116 -8.63 9.08 2.19
N LEU A 117 -7.31 8.96 2.16
CA LEU A 117 -6.57 7.83 2.70
C LEU A 117 -6.65 7.75 4.24
N ILE A 118 -6.60 8.89 4.94
CA ILE A 118 -6.87 8.94 6.38
C ILE A 118 -8.28 8.41 6.65
N GLY A 119 -9.27 8.85 5.85
CA GLY A 119 -10.65 8.38 5.95
C GLY A 119 -10.78 6.87 5.75
N VAL A 120 -10.14 6.30 4.73
CA VAL A 120 -10.17 4.84 4.45
C VAL A 120 -9.63 4.03 5.64
N PHE A 121 -8.47 4.41 6.19
CA PHE A 121 -7.84 3.62 7.25
C PHE A 121 -8.46 3.81 8.64
N ALA A 122 -9.26 4.88 8.82
CA ALA A 122 -9.94 5.16 10.08
C ALA A 122 -11.44 4.85 10.07
N ALA A 123 -12.10 4.76 8.89
CA ALA A 123 -13.54 4.53 8.81
C ALA A 123 -13.96 3.23 9.47
N TRP A 124 -15.01 3.32 10.33
CA TRP A 124 -15.64 2.18 11.01
C TRP A 124 -17.10 1.98 10.59
N ASN A 125 -17.40 2.47 9.40
CA ASN A 125 -18.69 2.38 8.74
C ASN A 125 -18.45 2.15 7.25
N LEU A 126 -19.04 1.08 6.66
CA LEU A 126 -18.80 0.66 5.27
C LEU A 126 -19.23 1.70 4.24
N PHE A 127 -20.25 2.51 4.55
CA PHE A 127 -20.69 3.60 3.67
C PHE A 127 -19.58 4.64 3.52
N TRP A 128 -19.02 5.13 4.63
CA TRP A 128 -17.94 6.12 4.64
C TRP A 128 -16.61 5.52 4.15
N PHE A 129 -16.34 4.26 4.50
CA PHE A 129 -15.19 3.54 3.95
C PHE A 129 -15.23 3.53 2.41
N TYR A 130 -16.38 3.18 1.82
CA TYR A 130 -16.57 3.16 0.37
C TYR A 130 -16.43 4.56 -0.25
N LEU A 131 -17.02 5.59 0.34
CA LEU A 131 -16.89 6.96 -0.16
C LEU A 131 -15.44 7.44 -0.16
N PHE A 132 -14.69 7.25 0.93
CA PHE A 132 -13.28 7.58 0.99
C PHE A 132 -12.45 6.74 0.01
N TRP A 133 -12.78 5.47 -0.15
CA TRP A 133 -12.14 4.57 -1.11
C TRP A 133 -12.27 5.09 -2.55
N GLU A 134 -13.48 5.43 -2.99
CA GLU A 134 -13.73 5.97 -4.32
C GLU A 134 -13.09 7.35 -4.50
N PHE A 135 -13.11 8.18 -3.45
CA PHE A 135 -12.53 9.53 -3.53
C PHE A 135 -11.02 9.51 -3.75
N THR A 136 -10.31 8.43 -3.40
CA THR A 136 -8.88 8.30 -3.73
C THR A 136 -8.60 8.21 -5.23
N LEU A 137 -9.56 7.76 -6.02
CA LEU A 137 -9.35 7.48 -7.46
C LEU A 137 -9.22 8.76 -8.27
N LEU A 138 -10.06 9.76 -7.99
CA LEU A 138 -10.12 10.97 -8.79
C LEU A 138 -8.80 11.79 -8.75
N PRO A 139 -8.21 12.10 -7.59
CA PRO A 139 -6.92 12.79 -7.56
C PRO A 139 -5.82 12.00 -8.28
N MET A 140 -5.77 10.68 -8.11
CA MET A 140 -4.75 9.85 -8.74
C MET A 140 -4.94 9.77 -10.25
N PHE A 141 -6.18 9.66 -10.74
CA PHE A 141 -6.49 9.71 -12.16
C PHE A 141 -5.97 11.01 -12.79
N VAL A 142 -6.24 12.15 -12.15
CA VAL A 142 -5.78 13.47 -12.62
C VAL A 142 -4.25 13.59 -12.54
N HIS A 143 -3.61 13.05 -11.50
CA HIS A 143 -2.14 13.02 -11.41
C HIS A 143 -1.51 12.27 -12.59
N ILE A 144 -2.05 11.11 -12.96
CA ILE A 144 -1.55 10.34 -14.10
C ILE A 144 -1.85 11.06 -15.42
N LEU A 145 -3.08 11.54 -15.58
CA LEU A 145 -3.55 12.15 -16.83
C LEU A 145 -2.81 13.45 -17.15
N TYR A 146 -2.54 14.27 -16.13
CA TYR A 146 -2.04 15.64 -16.33
C TYR A 146 -0.51 15.72 -16.30
N TRP A 147 0.15 15.05 -15.34
CA TRP A 147 1.61 15.07 -15.15
C TRP A 147 2.31 13.79 -15.62
N GLY A 148 1.58 12.85 -16.21
CA GLY A 148 2.14 11.61 -16.72
C GLY A 148 2.98 11.79 -17.98
N GLY A 149 3.65 10.70 -18.38
CA GLY A 149 4.50 10.62 -19.56
C GLY A 149 3.72 10.57 -20.88
N GLU A 150 4.34 9.98 -21.90
CA GLU A 150 3.80 9.98 -23.28
C GLU A 150 2.47 9.23 -23.41
N ARG A 151 2.30 8.11 -22.69
CA ARG A 151 1.11 7.26 -22.76
C ARG A 151 0.14 7.52 -21.59
N ARG A 152 0.21 8.70 -20.96
CA ARG A 152 -0.56 9.06 -19.77
C ARG A 152 -2.06 8.90 -19.90
N VAL A 153 -2.63 9.22 -21.06
CA VAL A 153 -4.08 9.09 -21.31
C VAL A 153 -4.51 7.61 -21.20
N TYR A 154 -3.81 6.72 -21.91
CA TYR A 154 -4.06 5.28 -21.82
C TYR A 154 -3.90 4.76 -20.39
N ALA A 155 -2.83 5.15 -19.72
CA ALA A 155 -2.53 4.70 -18.36
C ALA A 155 -3.59 5.19 -17.34
N ALA A 156 -4.00 6.45 -17.44
CA ALA A 156 -5.02 7.04 -16.57
C ALA A 156 -6.37 6.33 -16.74
N TYR A 157 -6.85 6.17 -17.97
CA TYR A 157 -8.11 5.49 -18.22
C TYR A 157 -8.06 4.01 -17.85
N LYS A 158 -6.95 3.31 -18.11
CA LYS A 158 -6.77 1.93 -17.69
C LYS A 158 -6.81 1.78 -16.18
N PHE A 159 -6.11 2.65 -15.45
CA PHE A 159 -6.16 2.71 -13.98
C PHE A 159 -7.59 2.93 -13.50
N PHE A 160 -8.27 3.96 -14.03
CA PHE A 160 -9.62 4.33 -13.61
C PHE A 160 -10.62 3.20 -13.84
N VAL A 161 -10.68 2.63 -15.05
CA VAL A 161 -11.64 1.56 -15.38
C VAL A 161 -11.42 0.32 -14.53
N TYR A 162 -10.17 -0.13 -14.37
CA TYR A 162 -9.88 -1.29 -13.52
C TYR A 162 -10.30 -1.09 -12.07
N THR A 163 -9.90 0.05 -11.49
CA THR A 163 -10.20 0.33 -10.09
C THR A 163 -11.66 0.63 -9.85
N GLN A 164 -12.36 1.24 -10.82
CA GLN A 164 -13.80 1.49 -10.76
C GLN A 164 -14.61 0.19 -10.81
N VAL A 165 -14.21 -0.79 -11.65
CA VAL A 165 -14.85 -2.12 -11.65
C VAL A 165 -14.71 -2.78 -10.29
N GLY A 166 -13.52 -2.72 -9.67
CA GLY A 166 -13.31 -3.21 -8.29
C GLY A 166 -14.20 -2.48 -7.28
N GLY A 167 -14.30 -1.15 -7.38
CA GLY A 167 -15.14 -0.35 -6.49
C GLY A 167 -16.63 -0.68 -6.64
N LEU A 168 -17.12 -0.88 -7.87
CA LEU A 168 -18.50 -1.31 -8.10
C LEU A 168 -18.80 -2.70 -7.52
N MET A 169 -17.85 -3.65 -7.61
CA MET A 169 -17.97 -4.96 -6.93
C MET A 169 -18.10 -4.80 -5.42
N LEU A 170 -17.29 -3.92 -4.82
CA LEU A 170 -17.36 -3.60 -3.40
C LEU A 170 -18.71 -2.97 -3.03
N LEU A 171 -19.21 -2.02 -3.84
CA LEU A 171 -20.51 -1.39 -3.63
C LEU A 171 -21.64 -2.41 -3.63
N VAL A 172 -21.66 -3.30 -4.63
CA VAL A 172 -22.69 -4.36 -4.73
C VAL A 172 -22.64 -5.27 -3.51
N ALA A 173 -21.44 -5.66 -3.06
CA ALA A 173 -21.28 -6.47 -1.85
C ALA A 173 -21.85 -5.78 -0.61
N ILE A 174 -21.53 -4.50 -0.41
CA ILE A 174 -22.00 -3.69 0.73
C ILE A 174 -23.53 -3.54 0.68
N VAL A 175 -24.09 -3.23 -0.49
CA VAL A 175 -25.54 -3.04 -0.67
C VAL A 175 -26.30 -4.34 -0.40
N LEU A 176 -25.81 -5.48 -0.92
CA LEU A 176 -26.43 -6.79 -0.66
C LEU A 176 -26.39 -7.14 0.83
N GLY A 177 -25.24 -6.94 1.50
CA GLY A 177 -25.12 -7.18 2.94
C GLY A 177 -26.03 -6.27 3.77
N TRP A 178 -26.21 -5.01 3.35
CA TRP A 178 -27.13 -4.07 4.01
C TRP A 178 -28.60 -4.47 3.81
N LEU A 179 -29.00 -4.81 2.57
CA LEU A 179 -30.39 -5.17 2.24
C LEU A 179 -30.89 -6.43 2.96
N TYR A 180 -30.03 -7.41 3.13
CA TYR A 180 -30.35 -8.71 3.75
C TYR A 180 -29.84 -8.85 5.18
N GLY A 181 -29.29 -7.77 5.76
CA GLY A 181 -28.74 -7.71 7.11
C GLY A 181 -29.47 -6.77 8.05
N ALA A 182 -28.73 -6.15 8.98
CA ALA A 182 -29.25 -5.30 10.04
C ALA A 182 -29.60 -3.87 9.60
N HIS A 183 -29.61 -3.55 8.31
CA HIS A 183 -29.79 -2.17 7.78
C HIS A 183 -28.85 -1.14 8.44
N SER A 184 -27.64 -1.56 8.78
CA SER A 184 -26.58 -0.72 9.33
C SER A 184 -25.29 -0.93 8.55
N PHE A 185 -24.54 0.15 8.32
CA PHE A 185 -23.21 0.10 7.72
C PHE A 185 -22.09 0.08 8.76
N ASN A 186 -22.38 0.17 10.05
CA ASN A 186 -21.36 0.00 11.09
C ASN A 186 -20.71 -1.37 10.98
N PHE A 187 -19.38 -1.44 11.08
CA PHE A 187 -18.62 -2.68 10.85
C PHE A 187 -19.05 -3.83 11.75
N ASP A 188 -19.27 -3.58 13.05
CA ASP A 188 -19.64 -4.62 14.02
C ASP A 188 -21.06 -5.13 13.76
N ALA A 189 -22.02 -4.23 13.54
CA ALA A 189 -23.41 -4.58 13.25
C ALA A 189 -23.53 -5.30 11.89
N PHE A 190 -22.76 -4.85 10.89
CA PHE A 190 -22.76 -5.45 9.56
C PHE A 190 -22.18 -6.86 9.59
N ALA A 191 -21.06 -7.08 10.26
CA ALA A 191 -20.44 -8.41 10.39
C ALA A 191 -21.39 -9.39 11.08
N SER A 192 -22.01 -8.98 12.19
CA SER A 192 -22.98 -9.82 12.94
C SER A 192 -24.21 -10.17 12.09
N SER A 193 -24.71 -9.23 11.30
CA SER A 193 -25.87 -9.48 10.44
C SER A 193 -25.54 -10.32 9.22
N LEU A 194 -24.35 -10.14 8.65
CA LEU A 194 -23.87 -10.96 7.53
C LEU A 194 -23.78 -12.44 7.94
N ALA A 195 -23.40 -12.76 9.17
CA ALA A 195 -23.31 -14.13 9.66
C ALA A 195 -24.64 -14.88 9.60
N VAL A 196 -25.77 -14.20 9.74
CA VAL A 196 -27.13 -14.79 9.68
C VAL A 196 -27.86 -14.53 8.35
N ALA A 197 -27.24 -13.82 7.42
CA ALA A 197 -27.80 -13.56 6.09
C ALA A 197 -27.95 -14.85 5.26
N PRO A 198 -28.75 -14.87 4.17
CA PRO A 198 -28.83 -16.00 3.26
C PRO A 198 -27.45 -16.43 2.70
N ASP A 199 -27.24 -17.71 2.49
CA ASP A 199 -25.92 -18.24 2.07
C ASP A 199 -25.41 -17.67 0.77
N TRP A 200 -26.31 -17.40 -0.19
CA TRP A 200 -25.93 -16.75 -1.45
C TRP A 200 -25.45 -15.30 -1.24
N VAL A 201 -26.02 -14.57 -0.27
CA VAL A 201 -25.57 -13.20 0.08
C VAL A 201 -24.17 -13.25 0.71
N LYS A 202 -23.96 -14.16 1.65
CA LYS A 202 -22.64 -14.41 2.26
C LYS A 202 -21.59 -14.74 1.20
N ALA A 203 -21.92 -15.67 0.29
CA ALA A 203 -21.04 -16.05 -0.82
C ALA A 203 -20.76 -14.88 -1.77
N ALA A 204 -21.81 -14.14 -2.16
CA ALA A 204 -21.65 -12.96 -3.02
C ALA A 204 -20.76 -11.91 -2.36
N PHE A 205 -20.98 -11.60 -1.07
CA PHE A 205 -20.16 -10.66 -0.31
C PHE A 205 -18.70 -11.11 -0.28
N ALA A 206 -18.42 -12.37 0.09
CA ALA A 206 -17.07 -12.91 0.19
C ALA A 206 -16.30 -12.82 -1.14
N TRP A 207 -16.90 -13.27 -2.24
CA TRP A 207 -16.23 -13.30 -3.54
C TRP A 207 -16.13 -11.93 -4.21
N LEU A 208 -17.16 -11.07 -4.10
CA LEU A 208 -17.11 -9.72 -4.67
C LEU A 208 -16.08 -8.86 -3.97
N THR A 209 -16.00 -8.92 -2.62
CA THR A 209 -14.98 -8.18 -1.87
C THR A 209 -13.58 -8.74 -2.13
N LEU A 210 -13.39 -10.06 -2.21
CA LEU A 210 -12.12 -10.69 -2.58
C LEU A 210 -11.62 -10.17 -3.93
N LEU A 211 -12.47 -10.23 -4.97
CA LEU A 211 -12.10 -9.78 -6.32
C LEU A 211 -11.84 -8.27 -6.37
N SER A 212 -12.66 -7.47 -5.70
CA SER A 212 -12.46 -6.03 -5.58
C SER A 212 -11.06 -5.70 -5.02
N PHE A 213 -10.70 -6.36 -3.93
CA PHE A 213 -9.42 -6.09 -3.27
C PHE A 213 -8.23 -6.68 -4.03
N PHE A 214 -8.41 -7.80 -4.74
CA PHE A 214 -7.39 -8.34 -5.66
C PHE A 214 -7.13 -7.43 -6.86
N ILE A 215 -8.14 -6.73 -7.36
CA ILE A 215 -7.95 -5.67 -8.35
C ILE A 215 -7.10 -4.54 -7.75
N LYS A 216 -7.38 -4.10 -6.53
CA LYS A 216 -6.68 -3.00 -5.86
C LYS A 216 -5.27 -3.37 -5.43
N MET A 217 -5.04 -4.60 -4.93
CA MET A 217 -3.73 -5.17 -4.55
C MET A 217 -2.90 -5.67 -5.73
N PRO A 218 -3.27 -5.42 -6.95
CA PRO A 218 -2.99 -5.97 -8.27
C PRO A 218 -2.50 -7.43 -8.26
N VAL A 219 -3.26 -8.33 -7.65
CA VAL A 219 -2.94 -9.76 -7.70
C VAL A 219 -3.24 -10.30 -9.10
N PRO A 220 -2.27 -10.93 -9.79
CA PRO A 220 -2.52 -11.54 -11.10
C PRO A 220 -3.73 -12.49 -11.11
N PRO A 221 -4.62 -12.40 -12.11
CA PRO A 221 -4.51 -11.69 -13.41
C PRO A 221 -4.97 -10.23 -13.39
N PHE A 222 -5.40 -9.66 -12.27
CA PHE A 222 -6.00 -8.32 -12.19
C PHE A 222 -4.98 -7.17 -12.08
N HIS A 223 -3.71 -7.41 -12.44
CA HIS A 223 -2.57 -6.53 -12.18
C HIS A 223 -2.20 -5.57 -13.33
N THR A 224 -2.72 -5.79 -14.53
CA THR A 224 -2.14 -5.16 -15.74
C THR A 224 -2.27 -3.64 -15.81
N TRP A 225 -3.10 -3.05 -14.98
CA TRP A 225 -3.24 -1.60 -14.84
C TRP A 225 -2.05 -0.96 -14.11
N LEU A 226 -1.47 -1.69 -13.15
CA LEU A 226 -0.46 -1.14 -12.25
C LEU A 226 0.84 -0.73 -12.97
N PRO A 227 1.49 -1.59 -13.80
CA PRO A 227 2.69 -1.17 -14.50
C PRO A 227 2.44 0.01 -15.45
N ALA A 228 1.26 0.08 -16.08
CA ALA A 228 0.90 1.20 -16.94
C ALA A 228 0.79 2.50 -16.14
N ALA A 229 0.06 2.49 -15.01
CA ALA A 229 -0.13 3.64 -14.15
C ALA A 229 1.20 4.14 -13.57
N HIS A 230 2.04 3.25 -13.02
CA HIS A 230 3.29 3.63 -12.39
C HIS A 230 4.32 4.19 -13.36
N VAL A 231 4.48 3.57 -14.54
CA VAL A 231 5.47 4.01 -15.53
C VAL A 231 5.18 5.43 -16.00
N GLU A 232 3.91 5.76 -16.16
CA GLU A 232 3.48 7.07 -16.65
C GLU A 232 3.41 8.13 -15.54
N ALA A 233 2.90 7.80 -14.35
CA ALA A 233 2.76 8.75 -13.24
C ALA A 233 4.08 9.45 -12.88
N PRO A 234 4.08 10.70 -12.38
CA PRO A 234 5.27 11.29 -11.74
C PRO A 234 5.68 10.47 -10.51
N SER A 235 6.96 10.57 -10.11
CA SER A 235 7.49 9.72 -9.03
C SER A 235 6.77 9.89 -7.69
N PRO A 236 6.44 11.12 -7.22
CA PRO A 236 5.71 11.27 -5.97
C PRO A 236 4.30 10.67 -6.02
N SER A 237 3.61 10.73 -7.18
CA SER A 237 2.31 10.06 -7.36
C SER A 237 2.45 8.55 -7.37
N SER A 238 3.54 8.01 -7.92
CA SER A 238 3.84 6.57 -7.84
C SER A 238 4.06 6.13 -6.39
N VAL A 239 4.62 6.98 -5.53
CA VAL A 239 4.74 6.70 -4.09
C VAL A 239 3.36 6.63 -3.43
N ILE A 240 2.47 7.59 -3.65
CA ILE A 240 1.10 7.54 -3.10
C ILE A 240 0.41 6.24 -3.52
N LEU A 241 0.49 5.91 -4.81
CA LEU A 241 -0.13 4.71 -5.38
C LEU A 241 0.44 3.42 -4.77
N ALA A 242 1.78 3.26 -4.76
CA ALA A 242 2.45 2.06 -4.26
C ALA A 242 2.40 1.94 -2.74
N SER A 243 2.70 3.03 -2.03
CA SER A 243 2.87 2.99 -0.57
C SER A 243 1.57 3.00 0.21
N LEU A 244 0.48 3.53 -0.37
CA LEU A 244 -0.78 3.72 0.34
C LEU A 244 -1.98 3.10 -0.38
N MET A 245 -2.20 3.40 -1.68
CA MET A 245 -3.41 2.94 -2.36
C MET A 245 -3.46 1.42 -2.54
N LEU A 246 -2.32 0.74 -2.75
CA LEU A 246 -2.28 -0.72 -2.76
C LEU A 246 -2.60 -1.30 -1.38
N LYS A 247 -2.17 -0.62 -0.30
CA LYS A 247 -2.42 -1.04 1.08
C LYS A 247 -3.87 -0.90 1.50
N MET A 248 -4.63 0.02 0.89
CA MET A 248 -6.09 0.03 1.06
C MET A 248 -6.68 -1.34 0.73
N GLY A 249 -6.24 -1.95 -0.39
CA GLY A 249 -6.67 -3.30 -0.79
C GLY A 249 -6.32 -4.36 0.25
N GLY A 250 -5.06 -4.38 0.73
CA GLY A 250 -4.61 -5.34 1.74
C GLY A 250 -5.29 -5.15 3.10
N TYR A 251 -5.42 -3.90 3.54
CA TYR A 251 -6.16 -3.54 4.76
C TYR A 251 -7.61 -4.02 4.67
N ALA A 252 -8.29 -3.72 3.55
CA ALA A 252 -9.67 -4.11 3.33
C ALA A 252 -9.83 -5.63 3.17
N PHE A 253 -8.89 -6.32 2.53
CA PHE A 253 -8.88 -7.77 2.45
C PHE A 253 -8.83 -8.42 3.84
N ILE A 254 -7.93 -7.96 4.71
CA ILE A 254 -7.83 -8.43 6.09
C ILE A 254 -9.08 -8.05 6.89
N ARG A 255 -9.52 -6.78 6.83
CA ARG A 255 -10.56 -6.22 7.68
C ARG A 255 -11.97 -6.62 7.26
N ILE A 256 -12.25 -6.64 5.96
CA ILE A 256 -13.60 -6.84 5.42
C ILE A 256 -13.75 -8.30 4.94
N THR A 257 -12.99 -8.74 3.93
CA THR A 257 -13.17 -10.08 3.37
C THR A 257 -12.86 -11.16 4.41
N LEU A 258 -11.65 -11.14 4.98
CA LEU A 258 -11.23 -12.17 5.93
C LEU A 258 -11.84 -11.96 7.31
N GLY A 259 -12.01 -10.71 7.74
CA GLY A 259 -12.59 -10.39 9.04
C GLY A 259 -14.09 -10.70 9.15
N MET A 260 -14.86 -10.52 8.06
CA MET A 260 -16.32 -10.68 8.08
C MET A 260 -16.82 -11.94 7.38
N ALA A 261 -16.02 -12.55 6.47
CA ALA A 261 -16.48 -13.63 5.60
C ALA A 261 -15.47 -14.78 5.44
N SER A 262 -14.46 -14.91 6.30
CA SER A 262 -13.48 -16.02 6.24
C SER A 262 -14.13 -17.39 6.38
N PHE A 263 -15.20 -17.50 7.16
CA PHE A 263 -15.95 -18.75 7.34
C PHE A 263 -16.59 -19.27 6.04
N ILE A 264 -16.89 -18.38 5.08
CA ILE A 264 -17.37 -18.77 3.74
C ILE A 264 -16.20 -19.24 2.86
N LEU A 265 -15.05 -18.57 2.97
CA LEU A 265 -13.89 -18.87 2.15
C LEU A 265 -13.04 -20.04 2.67
N GLY A 266 -13.36 -20.61 3.85
CA GLY A 266 -12.52 -21.55 4.57
C GLY A 266 -11.90 -22.65 3.69
N GLY A 267 -12.70 -23.37 2.90
CA GLY A 267 -12.23 -24.39 1.96
C GLY A 267 -11.42 -23.85 0.78
N ALA A 268 -11.60 -22.56 0.41
CA ALA A 268 -10.88 -21.91 -0.68
C ALA A 268 -9.57 -21.22 -0.23
N LEU A 269 -9.39 -20.94 1.06
CA LEU A 269 -8.22 -20.22 1.57
C LEU A 269 -6.87 -20.87 1.19
N PRO A 270 -6.69 -22.22 1.26
CA PRO A 270 -5.46 -22.85 0.80
C PRO A 270 -5.19 -22.63 -0.70
N LEU A 271 -6.26 -22.61 -1.53
CA LEU A 271 -6.16 -22.34 -2.96
C LEU A 271 -5.88 -20.85 -3.24
N ILE A 272 -6.42 -19.95 -2.42
CA ILE A 272 -6.10 -18.51 -2.49
C ILE A 272 -4.61 -18.28 -2.14
N ALA A 273 -4.08 -18.96 -1.13
CA ALA A 273 -2.66 -18.89 -0.80
C ALA A 273 -1.79 -19.43 -1.95
N LEU A 274 -2.17 -20.56 -2.55
CA LEU A 274 -1.49 -21.12 -3.72
C LEU A 274 -1.57 -20.16 -4.94
N TRP A 275 -2.75 -19.61 -5.23
CA TRP A 275 -2.92 -18.63 -6.29
C TRP A 275 -2.00 -17.42 -6.09
N ALA A 276 -1.96 -16.87 -4.89
CA ALA A 276 -1.09 -15.74 -4.57
C ALA A 276 0.41 -16.11 -4.69
N ALA A 277 0.80 -17.34 -4.34
CA ALA A 277 2.17 -17.82 -4.51
C ALA A 277 2.55 -17.96 -5.98
N LEU A 278 1.68 -18.50 -6.83
CA LEU A 278 1.88 -18.55 -8.28
C LEU A 278 1.95 -17.15 -8.89
N ALA A 279 1.08 -16.24 -8.42
CA ALA A 279 1.04 -14.84 -8.83
C ALA A 279 2.35 -14.11 -8.49
N SER A 280 2.94 -14.38 -7.32
CA SER A 280 4.21 -13.77 -6.90
C SER A 280 5.38 -14.24 -7.77
N VAL A 281 5.48 -15.54 -8.06
CA VAL A 281 6.50 -16.09 -8.99
C VAL A 281 6.32 -15.51 -10.40
N TYR A 282 5.09 -15.46 -10.90
CA TYR A 282 4.79 -14.87 -12.21
C TYR A 282 5.28 -13.42 -12.27
N ALA A 283 4.92 -12.58 -11.29
CA ALA A 283 5.29 -11.17 -11.29
C ALA A 283 6.81 -10.98 -11.19
N ALA A 284 7.50 -11.76 -10.34
CA ALA A 284 8.95 -11.74 -10.21
C ALA A 284 9.64 -12.15 -11.52
N THR A 285 9.15 -13.17 -12.21
CA THR A 285 9.67 -13.62 -13.49
C THR A 285 9.50 -12.55 -14.59
N VAL A 286 8.33 -11.90 -14.64
CA VAL A 286 8.08 -10.81 -15.59
C VAL A 286 8.98 -9.60 -15.31
N ALA A 287 9.31 -9.33 -14.04
CA ALA A 287 10.23 -8.24 -13.66
C ALA A 287 11.61 -8.41 -14.29
N ILE A 288 12.14 -9.62 -14.40
CA ILE A 288 13.44 -9.92 -15.04
C ILE A 288 13.50 -9.39 -16.49
N ALA A 289 12.41 -9.52 -17.23
CA ALA A 289 12.33 -9.13 -18.63
C ALA A 289 12.16 -7.62 -18.86
N GLN A 290 12.01 -6.82 -17.79
CA GLN A 290 11.82 -5.39 -17.94
C GLN A 290 13.16 -4.67 -18.16
N THR A 291 13.12 -3.63 -18.98
CA THR A 291 14.28 -2.76 -19.26
C THR A 291 14.15 -1.36 -18.68
N ASP A 292 12.94 -0.94 -18.32
CA ASP A 292 12.69 0.33 -17.62
C ASP A 292 12.72 0.09 -16.11
N PHE A 293 13.61 0.77 -15.39
CA PHE A 293 13.77 0.61 -13.94
C PHE A 293 12.46 0.84 -13.16
N LYS A 294 11.66 1.84 -13.55
CA LYS A 294 10.39 2.12 -12.90
C LYS A 294 9.37 0.99 -13.11
N ARG A 295 9.45 0.30 -14.25
CA ARG A 295 8.61 -0.86 -14.56
C ARG A 295 9.05 -2.08 -13.75
N VAL A 296 10.35 -2.30 -13.55
CA VAL A 296 10.87 -3.32 -12.64
C VAL A 296 10.26 -3.10 -11.24
N VAL A 297 10.36 -1.88 -10.70
CA VAL A 297 9.79 -1.52 -9.38
C VAL A 297 8.28 -1.75 -9.32
N ALA A 298 7.53 -1.50 -10.41
CA ALA A 298 6.10 -1.78 -10.48
C ALA A 298 5.80 -3.29 -10.37
N TYR A 299 6.55 -4.16 -11.05
CA TYR A 299 6.40 -5.61 -10.91
C TYR A 299 6.86 -6.12 -9.55
N THR A 300 7.88 -5.52 -8.94
CA THR A 300 8.25 -5.76 -7.55
C THR A 300 7.07 -5.51 -6.61
N SER A 301 6.29 -4.44 -6.83
CA SER A 301 5.07 -4.17 -6.07
C SER A 301 4.03 -5.28 -6.18
N ILE A 302 3.80 -5.82 -7.40
CA ILE A 302 2.87 -6.93 -7.63
C ILE A 302 3.34 -8.17 -6.88
N THR A 303 4.63 -8.45 -6.92
CA THR A 303 5.26 -9.59 -6.22
C THR A 303 5.01 -9.50 -4.70
N HIS A 304 5.37 -8.39 -4.08
CA HIS A 304 5.25 -8.20 -2.62
C HIS A 304 3.78 -8.18 -2.16
N MET A 305 2.85 -7.57 -2.92
CA MET A 305 1.43 -7.61 -2.58
C MET A 305 0.85 -9.03 -2.69
N SER A 306 1.32 -9.83 -3.66
CA SER A 306 0.95 -11.24 -3.76
C SER A 306 1.51 -12.04 -2.57
N MET A 307 2.76 -11.79 -2.13
CA MET A 307 3.35 -12.40 -0.93
C MET A 307 2.55 -12.05 0.33
N SER A 308 2.16 -10.78 0.50
CA SER A 308 1.28 -10.35 1.59
C SER A 308 -0.06 -11.11 1.58
N THR A 309 -0.64 -11.35 0.40
CA THR A 309 -1.89 -12.12 0.24
C THR A 309 -1.74 -13.56 0.73
N ILE A 310 -0.58 -14.22 0.52
CA ILE A 310 -0.28 -15.55 1.06
C ILE A 310 -0.44 -15.56 2.57
N GLY A 311 0.24 -14.64 3.25
CA GLY A 311 0.20 -14.55 4.72
C GLY A 311 -1.21 -14.31 5.26
N ALA A 312 -1.96 -13.39 4.63
CA ALA A 312 -3.34 -13.11 5.03
C ALA A 312 -4.27 -14.33 4.85
N ALA A 313 -4.14 -15.07 3.75
CA ALA A 313 -4.92 -16.27 3.52
C ALA A 313 -4.59 -17.38 4.54
N ILE A 314 -3.31 -17.57 4.90
CA ILE A 314 -2.90 -18.55 5.93
C ILE A 314 -3.37 -18.11 7.31
N TRP A 315 -3.36 -16.79 7.61
CA TRP A 315 -3.92 -16.29 8.87
C TRP A 315 -5.38 -16.74 9.05
N ALA A 316 -6.20 -16.56 8.02
CA ALA A 316 -7.62 -16.85 8.06
C ALA A 316 -7.94 -18.36 8.17
N LEU A 317 -6.95 -19.25 7.98
CA LEU A 317 -7.12 -20.71 8.20
C LEU A 317 -7.17 -21.10 9.68
N GLY A 318 -6.81 -20.25 10.63
CA GLY A 318 -6.83 -20.55 12.05
C GLY A 318 -5.80 -21.59 12.52
N LEU A 319 -4.66 -21.73 11.83
CA LEU A 319 -3.64 -22.76 12.06
C LEU A 319 -2.61 -22.37 13.13
N GLN A 320 -3.05 -22.05 14.34
CA GLN A 320 -2.16 -21.70 15.47
C GLN A 320 -1.01 -20.73 15.08
N ASN A 321 0.24 -21.10 15.36
CA ASN A 321 1.41 -20.26 15.09
C ASN A 321 1.58 -19.89 13.61
N ALA A 322 1.16 -20.78 12.68
CA ALA A 322 1.21 -20.49 11.25
C ALA A 322 0.33 -19.30 10.89
N SER A 323 -0.86 -19.22 11.47
CA SER A 323 -1.80 -18.12 11.28
C SER A 323 -1.27 -16.80 11.91
N VAL A 324 -0.72 -16.86 13.11
CA VAL A 324 -0.10 -15.70 13.76
C VAL A 324 1.01 -15.12 12.89
N MET A 325 1.93 -15.98 12.41
CA MET A 325 3.02 -15.55 11.53
C MET A 325 2.50 -15.05 10.17
N GLY A 326 1.40 -15.62 9.67
CA GLY A 326 0.74 -15.18 8.43
C GLY A 326 0.20 -13.76 8.53
N PHE A 327 -0.49 -13.43 9.62
CA PHE A 327 -0.98 -12.08 9.88
C PHE A 327 0.17 -11.08 10.00
N ILE A 328 1.14 -11.42 10.87
CA ILE A 328 2.32 -10.56 11.09
C ILE A 328 3.06 -10.34 9.77
N GLY A 329 3.41 -11.41 9.06
CA GLY A 329 4.12 -11.33 7.79
C GLY A 329 3.36 -10.56 6.73
N SER A 330 2.05 -10.76 6.60
CA SER A 330 1.21 -10.04 5.64
C SER A 330 1.22 -8.54 5.87
N VAL A 331 0.95 -8.09 7.10
CA VAL A 331 0.87 -6.65 7.41
C VAL A 331 2.27 -6.03 7.42
N PHE A 332 3.26 -6.72 7.97
CA PHE A 332 4.64 -6.24 7.99
C PHE A 332 5.19 -6.07 6.56
N GLU A 333 4.86 -6.98 5.63
CA GLU A 333 5.21 -6.88 4.21
C GLU A 333 4.61 -5.62 3.56
N MET A 334 3.35 -5.31 3.87
CA MET A 334 2.72 -4.08 3.42
C MET A 334 3.42 -2.82 3.95
N ILE A 335 3.82 -2.84 5.23
CA ILE A 335 4.55 -1.73 5.88
C ILE A 335 5.94 -1.56 5.25
N SER A 336 6.71 -2.63 5.14
CA SER A 336 8.02 -2.64 4.52
C SER A 336 7.99 -2.11 3.09
N HIS A 337 7.10 -2.68 2.28
CA HIS A 337 6.89 -2.26 0.91
C HIS A 337 6.57 -0.76 0.80
N SER A 338 5.82 -0.19 1.74
CA SER A 338 5.47 1.24 1.70
C SER A 338 6.71 2.14 1.71
N PHE A 339 7.68 1.83 2.55
CA PHE A 339 8.92 2.61 2.67
C PHE A 339 9.94 2.26 1.60
N VAL A 340 10.19 0.98 1.40
CA VAL A 340 11.24 0.49 0.48
C VAL A 340 10.88 0.76 -0.98
N VAL A 341 9.70 0.34 -1.41
CA VAL A 341 9.28 0.55 -2.79
C VAL A 341 8.92 2.01 -3.05
N GLY A 342 8.42 2.73 -2.04
CA GLY A 342 8.31 4.19 -2.09
C GLY A 342 9.65 4.85 -2.40
N ALA A 343 10.73 4.47 -1.70
CA ALA A 343 12.08 4.94 -1.96
C ALA A 343 12.57 4.58 -3.38
N LEU A 344 12.31 3.35 -3.85
CA LEU A 344 12.66 2.91 -5.21
C LEU A 344 11.92 3.71 -6.29
N PHE A 345 10.66 4.07 -6.09
CA PHE A 345 9.92 4.93 -7.02
C PHE A 345 10.50 6.35 -7.05
N LEU A 346 10.82 6.95 -5.91
CA LEU A 346 11.50 8.26 -5.89
C LEU A 346 12.87 8.17 -6.55
N LEU A 347 13.62 7.09 -6.29
CA LEU A 347 14.90 6.84 -6.92
C LEU A 347 14.79 6.77 -8.45
N SER A 348 13.72 6.17 -8.99
CA SER A 348 13.45 6.15 -10.43
C SER A 348 13.27 7.54 -11.03
N GLY A 349 12.72 8.49 -10.24
CA GLY A 349 12.60 9.92 -10.61
C GLY A 349 13.97 10.60 -10.62
N VAL A 350 14.76 10.40 -9.57
CA VAL A 350 16.12 10.94 -9.48
C VAL A 350 17.00 10.40 -10.63
N ILE A 351 16.95 9.10 -10.90
CA ILE A 351 17.67 8.50 -12.05
C ILE A 351 17.24 9.17 -13.37
N LYS A 352 15.92 9.34 -13.59
CA LYS A 352 15.45 10.02 -14.80
C LYS A 352 15.93 11.47 -14.89
N HIS A 353 15.97 12.19 -13.77
CA HIS A 353 16.38 13.59 -13.71
C HIS A 353 17.87 13.75 -14.05
N TYR A 354 18.74 12.90 -13.50
CA TYR A 354 20.19 13.02 -13.69
C TYR A 354 20.72 12.26 -14.92
N CYS A 355 20.19 11.09 -15.24
CA CYS A 355 20.61 10.27 -16.37
C CYS A 355 19.78 10.51 -17.64
N HIS A 356 18.75 11.35 -17.60
CA HIS A 356 17.80 11.62 -18.69
C HIS A 356 17.10 10.38 -19.25
N THR A 357 17.22 9.25 -18.60
CA THR A 357 16.62 7.98 -18.98
C THR A 357 16.39 7.08 -17.76
N ARG A 358 15.43 6.15 -17.87
CA ARG A 358 15.22 5.05 -16.91
C ARG A 358 15.53 3.70 -17.52
N GLN A 359 15.99 3.68 -18.77
CA GLN A 359 16.30 2.42 -19.47
C GLN A 359 17.61 1.85 -18.92
N ILE A 360 17.53 0.74 -18.20
CA ILE A 360 18.65 0.08 -17.53
C ILE A 360 19.85 -0.14 -18.48
N PRO A 361 19.66 -0.63 -19.74
CA PRO A 361 20.78 -0.82 -20.66
C PRO A 361 21.51 0.47 -21.08
N LYS A 362 20.86 1.65 -20.91
CA LYS A 362 21.44 2.95 -21.23
C LYS A 362 22.14 3.59 -20.02
N ILE A 363 21.88 3.10 -18.81
CA ILE A 363 22.51 3.56 -17.57
C ILE A 363 23.70 2.67 -17.29
N ARG A 364 24.93 3.22 -17.32
CA ARG A 364 26.15 2.43 -17.18
C ARG A 364 27.18 3.17 -16.35
N GLY A 365 27.92 2.41 -15.52
CA GLY A 365 29.10 2.89 -14.84
C GLY A 365 28.86 4.00 -13.83
N LEU A 366 27.67 4.08 -13.26
CA LEU A 366 27.34 5.14 -12.27
C LEU A 366 28.30 5.14 -11.08
N ALA A 367 28.81 3.99 -10.67
CA ALA A 367 29.76 3.89 -9.56
C ALA A 367 31.07 4.67 -9.81
N PHE A 368 31.43 4.93 -11.06
CA PHE A 368 32.64 5.66 -11.42
C PHE A 368 32.46 7.17 -11.52
N VAL A 369 31.23 7.66 -11.71
CA VAL A 369 30.94 9.08 -12.00
C VAL A 369 29.99 9.73 -11.00
N ALA A 370 29.14 8.95 -10.35
CA ALA A 370 28.14 9.42 -9.37
C ALA A 370 28.12 8.49 -8.13
N PRO A 371 29.16 8.51 -7.28
CA PRO A 371 29.30 7.59 -6.15
C PRO A 371 28.18 7.73 -5.11
N ILE A 372 27.68 8.93 -4.84
CA ILE A 372 26.57 9.15 -3.89
C ILE A 372 25.30 8.48 -4.42
N LEU A 373 24.94 8.76 -5.68
CA LEU A 373 23.78 8.12 -6.31
C LEU A 373 23.89 6.61 -6.29
N SER A 374 25.07 6.08 -6.61
CA SER A 374 25.34 4.64 -6.65
C SER A 374 25.19 3.98 -5.30
N THR A 375 25.67 4.62 -4.23
CA THR A 375 25.49 4.13 -2.86
C THR A 375 24.01 4.06 -2.49
N ILE A 376 23.22 5.08 -2.84
CA ILE A 376 21.79 5.10 -2.56
C ILE A 376 21.04 4.02 -3.36
N ILE A 377 21.41 3.82 -4.65
CA ILE A 377 20.87 2.73 -5.45
C ILE A 377 21.13 1.38 -4.77
N MET A 378 22.36 1.13 -4.31
CA MET A 378 22.71 -0.12 -3.63
C MET A 378 21.90 -0.32 -2.34
N ILE A 379 21.81 0.69 -1.48
CA ILE A 379 21.03 0.61 -0.23
C ILE A 379 19.54 0.33 -0.54
N ALA A 380 18.96 1.05 -1.50
CA ALA A 380 17.55 0.88 -1.88
C ALA A 380 17.27 -0.52 -2.47
N ILE A 381 18.17 -1.03 -3.30
CA ILE A 381 18.08 -2.38 -3.87
C ILE A 381 18.23 -3.44 -2.78
N PHE A 382 19.18 -3.29 -1.86
CA PHE A 382 19.36 -4.20 -0.74
C PHE A 382 18.13 -4.23 0.18
N ALA A 383 17.52 -3.08 0.42
CA ALA A 383 16.24 -3.03 1.11
C ALA A 383 15.12 -3.71 0.30
N GLY A 384 15.17 -3.61 -1.04
CA GLY A 384 14.16 -4.14 -1.97
C GLY A 384 14.06 -5.66 -2.02
N PHE A 385 15.10 -6.39 -1.64
CA PHE A 385 15.08 -7.86 -1.52
C PHE A 385 15.23 -8.36 -0.07
N GLY A 386 14.91 -7.53 0.91
CA GLY A 386 14.85 -7.98 2.30
C GLY A 386 16.19 -8.32 2.94
N LEU A 387 17.27 -7.54 2.65
CA LEU A 387 18.56 -7.74 3.33
C LEU A 387 18.39 -7.62 4.86
N PRO A 388 19.01 -8.53 5.67
CA PRO A 388 19.02 -8.39 7.14
C PRO A 388 19.42 -6.98 7.59
N GLY A 389 18.63 -6.39 8.49
CA GLY A 389 18.76 -4.99 8.90
C GLY A 389 17.82 -4.03 8.18
N THR A 390 17.07 -4.50 7.19
CA THR A 390 15.98 -3.73 6.56
C THR A 390 14.62 -4.33 6.91
N SER A 391 13.56 -3.55 6.75
CA SER A 391 12.20 -3.95 7.13
C SER A 391 11.65 -5.16 6.35
N GLY A 392 12.16 -5.45 5.15
CA GLY A 392 11.76 -6.61 4.35
C GLY A 392 12.12 -7.95 4.99
N TYR A 393 13.28 -8.02 5.64
CA TYR A 393 13.77 -9.27 6.21
C TYR A 393 12.82 -9.91 7.26
N PRO A 394 12.39 -9.21 8.32
CA PRO A 394 11.44 -9.80 9.28
C PRO A 394 10.07 -10.09 8.67
N ALA A 395 9.64 -9.34 7.65
CA ALA A 395 8.40 -9.59 6.95
C ALA A 395 8.44 -10.91 6.16
N GLU A 396 9.43 -11.07 5.28
CA GLU A 396 9.64 -12.28 4.48
C GLU A 396 9.87 -13.52 5.34
N LEU A 397 10.67 -13.39 6.40
CA LEU A 397 10.90 -14.48 7.35
C LEU A 397 9.59 -14.96 8.00
N SER A 398 8.72 -14.02 8.40
CA SER A 398 7.41 -14.35 8.97
C SER A 398 6.51 -15.05 7.96
N LEU A 399 6.51 -14.61 6.69
CA LEU A 399 5.76 -15.25 5.61
C LEU A 399 6.24 -16.67 5.32
N VAL A 400 7.56 -16.88 5.26
CA VAL A 400 8.15 -18.21 5.06
C VAL A 400 7.81 -19.13 6.25
N ALA A 401 7.93 -18.64 7.48
CA ALA A 401 7.56 -19.40 8.67
C ALA A 401 6.07 -19.77 8.68
N SER A 402 5.19 -18.88 8.23
CA SER A 402 3.76 -19.11 8.09
C SER A 402 3.47 -20.20 7.05
N ALA A 403 4.04 -20.11 5.85
CA ALA A 403 3.85 -21.08 4.78
C ALA A 403 4.39 -22.46 5.16
N ALA A 404 5.58 -22.54 5.76
CA ALA A 404 6.15 -23.77 6.29
C ALA A 404 5.30 -24.37 7.44
N GLY A 405 4.70 -23.52 8.27
CA GLY A 405 3.75 -23.93 9.29
C GLY A 405 2.49 -24.55 8.71
N MET A 406 1.93 -23.98 7.63
CA MET A 406 0.78 -24.53 6.90
C MET A 406 1.07 -25.93 6.34
N ALA A 407 2.30 -26.23 5.93
CA ALA A 407 2.71 -27.53 5.40
C ALA A 407 2.47 -28.69 6.38
N LYS A 408 2.40 -28.43 7.68
CA LYS A 408 2.08 -29.42 8.70
C LYS A 408 0.62 -29.88 8.69
N TYR A 409 -0.27 -29.06 8.12
CA TYR A 409 -1.71 -29.28 8.12
C TYR A 409 -2.27 -29.56 6.73
N ASN A 410 -1.60 -29.06 5.67
CA ASN A 410 -2.06 -29.18 4.30
C ASN A 410 -0.85 -29.31 3.34
N SER A 411 -0.87 -30.32 2.46
CA SER A 411 0.18 -30.56 1.47
C SER A 411 0.45 -29.36 0.55
N LEU A 412 -0.56 -28.52 0.27
CA LEU A 412 -0.37 -27.28 -0.47
C LEU A 412 0.60 -26.31 0.22
N GLY A 413 0.72 -26.36 1.56
CA GLY A 413 1.67 -25.53 2.30
C GLY A 413 3.12 -25.77 1.89
N THR A 414 3.51 -27.00 1.54
CA THR A 414 4.85 -27.30 1.01
C THR A 414 5.08 -26.63 -0.34
N ILE A 415 4.07 -26.67 -1.23
CA ILE A 415 4.14 -26.04 -2.55
C ILE A 415 4.19 -24.51 -2.40
N VAL A 416 3.34 -23.93 -1.54
CA VAL A 416 3.33 -22.49 -1.26
C VAL A 416 4.68 -22.04 -0.71
N THR A 417 5.28 -22.80 0.22
CA THR A 417 6.61 -22.49 0.77
C THR A 417 7.69 -22.51 -0.31
N ALA A 418 7.70 -23.53 -1.16
CA ALA A 418 8.67 -23.65 -2.24
C ALA A 418 8.55 -22.49 -3.25
N LEU A 419 7.30 -22.14 -3.63
CA LEU A 419 7.04 -21.00 -4.54
C LEU A 419 7.43 -19.67 -3.91
N LEU A 420 7.18 -19.47 -2.61
CA LEU A 420 7.58 -18.26 -1.88
C LEU A 420 9.10 -18.11 -1.83
N LEU A 421 9.83 -19.19 -1.51
CA LEU A 421 11.31 -19.18 -1.54
C LEU A 421 11.84 -18.90 -2.94
N LEU A 422 11.24 -19.50 -3.98
CA LEU A 422 11.57 -19.23 -5.38
C LEU A 422 11.34 -17.74 -5.73
N THR A 423 10.24 -17.15 -5.24
CA THR A 423 9.94 -15.73 -5.42
C THR A 423 11.04 -14.86 -4.82
N ILE A 424 11.41 -15.08 -3.55
CA ILE A 424 12.44 -14.31 -2.84
C ILE A 424 13.79 -14.42 -3.58
N ALA A 425 14.19 -15.63 -3.96
CA ALA A 425 15.41 -15.84 -4.73
C ALA A 425 15.39 -15.10 -6.08
N THR A 426 14.25 -15.11 -6.77
CA THR A 426 14.08 -14.43 -8.06
C THR A 426 14.16 -12.91 -7.91
N VAL A 427 13.50 -12.34 -6.87
CA VAL A 427 13.55 -10.89 -6.56
C VAL A 427 14.98 -10.46 -6.27
N THR A 428 15.69 -11.18 -5.42
CA THR A 428 17.10 -10.93 -5.12
C THR A 428 17.93 -10.95 -6.40
N GLY A 429 17.73 -11.99 -7.23
CA GLY A 429 18.48 -12.17 -8.47
C GLY A 429 18.34 -11.00 -9.43
N TYR A 430 17.12 -10.58 -9.77
CA TYR A 430 16.95 -9.50 -10.75
C TYR A 430 17.34 -8.12 -10.21
N LEU A 431 17.10 -7.82 -8.93
CA LEU A 431 17.49 -6.53 -8.35
C LEU A 431 19.01 -6.38 -8.29
N VAL A 432 19.73 -7.43 -7.88
CA VAL A 432 21.20 -7.43 -7.89
C VAL A 432 21.74 -7.32 -9.32
N TRP A 433 21.15 -8.04 -10.28
CA TRP A 433 21.53 -7.96 -11.68
C TRP A 433 21.30 -6.57 -12.28
N ASP A 434 20.20 -5.91 -11.95
CA ASP A 434 19.94 -4.53 -12.38
C ASP A 434 20.95 -3.54 -11.78
N ALA A 435 21.27 -3.69 -10.48
CA ALA A 435 22.34 -2.91 -9.85
C ALA A 435 23.67 -3.09 -10.57
N GLN A 436 24.08 -4.34 -10.84
CA GLN A 436 25.32 -4.64 -11.54
C GLN A 436 25.36 -3.95 -12.91
N ARG A 437 24.28 -4.03 -13.68
CA ARG A 437 24.20 -3.40 -15.01
C ARG A 437 24.32 -1.89 -14.96
N MET A 438 23.62 -1.23 -14.03
CA MET A 438 23.62 0.23 -13.92
C MET A 438 24.91 0.79 -13.32
N LEU A 439 25.49 0.11 -12.35
CA LEU A 439 26.59 0.67 -11.56
C LEU A 439 27.98 0.34 -12.14
N PHE A 440 28.19 -0.87 -12.64
CA PHE A 440 29.54 -1.38 -12.94
C PHE A 440 29.84 -1.65 -14.42
N THR A 441 28.84 -1.53 -15.31
CA THR A 441 29.06 -1.75 -16.75
C THR A 441 29.80 -0.58 -17.38
N ARG A 442 30.86 -0.86 -18.21
CA ARG A 442 31.63 0.17 -18.92
C ARG A 442 31.23 0.28 -20.40
N PRO A 443 31.43 1.43 -21.07
CA PRO A 443 31.93 2.70 -20.52
C PRO A 443 30.87 3.42 -19.67
N PRO A 444 31.31 4.26 -18.68
CA PRO A 444 30.38 5.05 -17.89
C PRO A 444 29.71 6.15 -18.73
N ILE A 445 28.50 6.54 -18.35
CA ILE A 445 27.82 7.72 -18.90
C ILE A 445 28.31 8.98 -18.22
N GLU A 446 28.25 10.13 -18.89
CA GLU A 446 28.57 11.41 -18.28
C GLU A 446 27.38 11.91 -17.45
N VAL A 447 27.52 11.87 -16.12
CA VAL A 447 26.49 12.30 -15.17
C VAL A 447 27.15 13.01 -13.99
N LYS A 448 26.56 14.14 -13.56
CA LYS A 448 26.94 14.78 -12.29
C LYS A 448 26.31 14.03 -11.13
N ASP A 449 27.01 13.99 -9.98
CA ASP A 449 26.44 13.38 -8.78
C ASP A 449 25.30 14.21 -8.19
N VAL A 450 24.49 13.58 -7.34
CA VAL A 450 23.20 14.08 -6.88
C VAL A 450 23.31 15.11 -5.77
N ARG A 451 22.34 16.03 -5.70
CA ARG A 451 22.20 17.00 -4.61
C ARG A 451 21.36 16.41 -3.48
N PHE A 452 21.72 16.72 -2.23
CA PHE A 452 21.01 16.25 -1.04
C PHE A 452 19.49 16.53 -1.08
N TYR A 453 19.09 17.68 -1.59
CA TYR A 453 17.67 18.06 -1.69
C TYR A 453 16.83 17.08 -2.50
N HIS A 454 17.39 16.46 -3.54
CA HIS A 454 16.70 15.51 -4.40
C HIS A 454 16.66 14.09 -3.80
N ILE A 455 17.66 13.74 -3.02
CA ILE A 455 17.78 12.40 -2.42
C ILE A 455 17.24 12.33 -0.99
N GLY A 456 17.01 13.47 -0.34
CA GLY A 456 16.54 13.56 1.04
C GLY A 456 15.28 12.73 1.31
N PRO A 457 14.22 12.80 0.48
CA PRO A 457 13.03 11.97 0.66
C PRO A 457 13.31 10.46 0.58
N ILE A 458 14.27 10.06 -0.27
CA ILE A 458 14.68 8.64 -0.42
C ILE A 458 15.38 8.18 0.85
N LEU A 459 16.36 8.96 1.32
CA LEU A 459 17.11 8.66 2.55
C LEU A 459 16.18 8.61 3.76
N TYR A 460 15.19 9.50 3.83
CA TYR A 460 14.17 9.49 4.88
C TYR A 460 13.39 8.17 4.91
N LEU A 461 12.88 7.70 3.76
CA LEU A 461 12.14 6.44 3.68
C LEU A 461 13.03 5.22 3.97
N LEU A 462 14.26 5.20 3.46
CA LEU A 462 15.22 4.13 3.73
C LEU A 462 15.65 4.10 5.20
N ALA A 463 15.85 5.26 5.84
CA ALA A 463 16.16 5.33 7.26
C ALA A 463 15.03 4.71 8.12
N ILE A 464 13.76 5.00 7.80
CA ILE A 464 12.62 4.38 8.49
C ILE A 464 12.64 2.86 8.28
N SER A 465 12.88 2.39 7.05
CA SER A 465 12.98 0.96 6.74
C SER A 465 14.09 0.27 7.56
N ILE A 466 15.26 0.91 7.68
CA ILE A 466 16.38 0.38 8.46
C ILE A 466 16.04 0.37 9.97
N ILE A 467 15.46 1.44 10.50
CA ILE A 467 15.04 1.51 11.91
C ILE A 467 14.06 0.35 12.22
N ILE A 468 13.05 0.15 11.38
CA ILE A 468 12.08 -0.94 11.53
C ILE A 468 12.75 -2.31 11.36
N GLY A 469 13.72 -2.46 10.47
CA GLY A 469 14.44 -3.70 10.23
C GLY A 469 15.38 -4.10 11.38
N VAL A 470 16.03 -3.10 12.02
CA VAL A 470 16.91 -3.31 13.18
C VAL A 470 16.09 -3.50 14.47
N VAL A 471 14.97 -2.79 14.60
CA VAL A 471 14.08 -2.87 15.76
C VAL A 471 12.67 -3.30 15.29
N PRO A 472 12.47 -4.56 14.83
CA PRO A 472 11.18 -5.01 14.29
C PRO A 472 10.06 -5.00 15.32
N TYR A 473 10.40 -4.96 16.60
CA TYR A 473 9.47 -4.86 17.72
C TYR A 473 8.55 -3.63 17.62
N LEU A 474 9.01 -2.53 17.02
CA LEU A 474 8.20 -1.33 16.80
C LEU A 474 6.94 -1.59 15.97
N VAL A 475 6.97 -2.59 15.10
CA VAL A 475 5.84 -3.01 14.26
C VAL A 475 5.21 -4.28 14.80
N MET A 476 6.00 -5.24 15.27
CA MET A 476 5.49 -6.53 15.76
C MET A 476 4.61 -6.38 17.01
N ALA A 477 4.94 -5.50 17.94
CA ALA A 477 4.14 -5.33 19.16
C ALA A 477 2.73 -4.80 18.86
N PRO A 478 2.52 -3.72 18.06
CA PRO A 478 1.20 -3.34 17.60
C PRO A 478 0.49 -4.43 16.80
N LEU A 479 1.20 -5.23 15.99
CA LEU A 479 0.61 -6.32 15.21
C LEU A 479 0.08 -7.44 16.09
N HIS A 480 0.76 -7.81 17.16
CA HIS A 480 0.24 -8.77 18.14
C HIS A 480 -1.07 -8.29 18.77
N GLN A 481 -1.16 -7.00 19.12
CA GLN A 481 -2.41 -6.42 19.63
C GLN A 481 -3.50 -6.37 18.56
N ALA A 482 -3.14 -6.01 17.32
CA ALA A 482 -4.07 -6.01 16.19
C ALA A 482 -4.65 -7.40 15.92
N LEU A 483 -3.84 -8.44 16.05
CA LEU A 483 -4.28 -9.82 15.89
C LEU A 483 -5.43 -10.16 16.84
N HIS A 484 -5.32 -9.81 18.13
CA HIS A 484 -6.38 -10.06 19.11
C HIS A 484 -7.63 -9.20 18.81
N GLN A 485 -7.47 -7.98 18.34
CA GLN A 485 -8.59 -7.07 18.03
C GLN A 485 -9.36 -7.47 16.77
N VAL A 486 -8.67 -8.05 15.76
CA VAL A 486 -9.29 -8.52 14.52
C VAL A 486 -9.82 -9.95 14.69
N HIS A 487 -9.15 -10.79 15.48
CA HIS A 487 -9.52 -12.19 15.69
C HIS A 487 -10.84 -12.36 16.44
N ALA A 488 -11.20 -11.39 17.28
CA ALA A 488 -12.49 -11.36 17.94
C ALA A 488 -13.69 -11.35 16.97
N TRP A 489 -13.47 -11.03 15.68
CA TRP A 489 -14.50 -11.04 14.64
C TRP A 489 -14.53 -12.34 13.83
N VAL A 490 -13.41 -13.04 13.75
CA VAL A 490 -13.27 -14.26 12.94
C VAL A 490 -13.82 -15.49 13.66
N ILE A 491 -13.84 -15.49 15.00
CA ILE A 491 -14.18 -16.64 15.86
C ILE A 491 -15.50 -16.43 16.63
N GLY A 492 -16.01 -15.21 16.71
CA GLY A 492 -17.31 -14.89 17.34
C GLY A 492 -18.45 -15.18 16.41
#